data_98b8db3e28600120b28f5f8d8bbbc398
#
_entry.id   98b8db3e28600120b28f5f8d8bbbc398
#
_cell.length_a   1.000
_cell.length_b   1.000
_cell.length_c   1.000
_cell.angle_alpha   90.00
_cell.angle_beta   90.00
_cell.angle_gamma   90.00
#
_symmetry.space_group_name_H-M   'P 1'
#
loop_
_entity.id
_entity.type
_entity.pdbx_description
1 polymer ?
#
loop_
_entity_poly.entity_id
_entity_poly.type
_entity_poly.pdbx_seq_one_letter_code
_entity_poly.pdbx_strand_id
1 'polypeptide(L)'
;MATNRRRFLSGFVTGAGAALGAASCRTTGLAPAAAAGPPAASAGASSVPSPVAAGAAPSSLADLSTWEAVRGEFLLTREYIHMALMLLASHPRPVREAIERHRRGLDEDPVSYGLSNLGRLEGAVREAAAAYLGGRPDDVALTGNTTTGLALLYGGLPLQRGQEIVATTHDHYSTHESLRLRALHTGASVRKVTLYATASAATEDEIVGNTVKAVGPRTRALALTWVHSSTGVKLPIRRMADALADLNRKRDAADRVLLCVDGVHAFGVEDATVDQLGCDFLVAGCHKWLFGPRGTGLVWGRPEAWKGHAGLIPTFDWAAYKAWMRGEPPDALPPGPRTSPGGFHSFEHRWALAEAFAFHQRIGKARVAARIHELAGRCMDGLSGIASVKVHTPRSSTLSAGIVCFEVARLSADDVVNRLRERKIIASETPYATSYARLTPGLLNSPEEVDRAVAAVASLAKGS
;
A
#
# COMPACT_ATOMS: atom_id res chain seq x y z
N MET A 1 -31.40 18.58 3.07
CA MET A 1 -30.22 18.84 2.22
C MET A 1 -29.46 17.54 2.00
N ALA A 2 -29.91 16.76 1.06
CA ALA A 2 -29.37 15.44 0.75
C ALA A 2 -29.35 15.25 -0.78
N THR A 3 -28.39 15.82 -1.45
CA THR A 3 -28.24 15.65 -2.91
C THR A 3 -26.84 16.11 -3.32
N ASN A 4 -25.80 15.25 -3.15
CA ASN A 4 -24.62 15.30 -4.02
C ASN A 4 -23.62 14.12 -3.82
N ARG A 5 -24.03 13.01 -3.17
CA ARG A 5 -23.15 11.84 -2.97
C ARG A 5 -23.06 10.88 -4.17
N ARG A 6 -23.77 11.13 -5.28
CA ARG A 6 -23.89 10.16 -6.40
C ARG A 6 -22.96 10.40 -7.59
N ARG A 7 -22.25 11.51 -7.69
CA ARG A 7 -21.47 11.82 -8.90
C ARG A 7 -20.05 11.25 -8.94
N PHE A 8 -19.47 10.86 -7.83
CA PHE A 8 -18.09 10.32 -7.83
C PHE A 8 -18.00 8.84 -8.27
N LEU A 9 -19.10 8.07 -8.19
CA LEU A 9 -19.15 6.67 -8.59
C LEU A 9 -19.80 6.41 -9.96
N SER A 10 -20.38 7.42 -10.62
CA SER A 10 -21.14 7.24 -11.87
C SER A 10 -20.30 7.29 -13.15
N GLY A 11 -18.98 7.46 -13.07
CA GLY A 11 -18.09 7.53 -14.22
C GLY A 11 -17.64 6.18 -14.81
N PHE A 12 -17.99 5.04 -14.22
CA PHE A 12 -17.45 3.73 -14.63
C PHE A 12 -18.48 2.66 -15.04
N VAL A 13 -19.75 2.99 -15.15
CA VAL A 13 -20.75 1.98 -15.61
C VAL A 13 -21.72 2.62 -16.59
N THR A 14 -21.38 2.63 -17.87
CA THR A 14 -22.36 2.62 -18.96
C THR A 14 -21.82 1.78 -20.10
N GLY A 15 -22.43 0.61 -20.32
CA GLY A 15 -22.25 -0.16 -21.54
C GLY A 15 -22.36 -1.66 -21.35
N ALA A 16 -23.55 -2.20 -21.26
CA ALA A 16 -24.04 -3.40 -21.96
C ALA A 16 -25.21 -4.02 -21.19
N GLY A 17 -26.41 -3.70 -21.61
CA GLY A 17 -27.60 -4.49 -21.32
C GLY A 17 -27.88 -5.42 -22.50
N ALA A 18 -28.05 -6.72 -22.23
CA ALA A 18 -28.79 -7.62 -23.10
C ALA A 18 -29.19 -8.92 -22.38
N ALA A 19 -30.51 -9.09 -22.27
CA ALA A 19 -31.30 -10.29 -22.31
C ALA A 19 -30.93 -11.54 -21.46
N LEU A 20 -31.72 -11.76 -20.40
CA LEU A 20 -31.86 -13.03 -19.70
C LEU A 20 -32.89 -13.91 -20.46
N GLY A 21 -32.42 -15.02 -20.99
CA GLY A 21 -33.27 -16.16 -21.43
C GLY A 21 -33.16 -17.25 -20.38
N ALA A 22 -34.29 -17.62 -19.79
CA ALA A 22 -34.41 -18.73 -18.86
C ALA A 22 -34.38 -20.05 -19.63
N ALA A 23 -33.44 -20.95 -19.32
CA ALA A 23 -33.45 -22.35 -19.74
C ALA A 23 -33.48 -23.27 -18.52
N SER A 24 -34.57 -24.05 -18.40
CA SER A 24 -34.73 -25.05 -17.36
C SER A 24 -33.88 -26.30 -17.69
N CYS A 25 -33.01 -26.73 -16.79
CA CYS A 25 -32.29 -27.99 -16.86
C CYS A 25 -33.14 -29.14 -16.26
N ARG A 26 -33.48 -30.10 -17.08
CA ARG A 26 -33.98 -31.44 -16.65
C ARG A 26 -32.79 -32.32 -16.27
N THR A 27 -32.85 -32.88 -15.08
CA THR A 27 -31.92 -33.92 -14.62
C THR A 27 -32.22 -35.25 -15.26
N THR A 28 -31.27 -35.84 -15.99
CA THR A 28 -31.26 -37.26 -16.34
C THR A 28 -30.05 -37.91 -15.69
N GLY A 29 -30.33 -38.95 -14.88
CA GLY A 29 -29.30 -39.72 -14.18
C GLY A 29 -28.49 -40.58 -15.14
N LEU A 30 -27.21 -40.69 -14.89
CA LEU A 30 -26.28 -41.64 -15.50
C LEU A 30 -25.59 -42.46 -14.39
N ALA A 31 -25.61 -43.78 -14.59
CA ALA A 31 -25.02 -44.81 -13.73
C ALA A 31 -23.47 -44.77 -13.80
N PRO A 32 -22.76 -45.31 -12.80
CA PRO A 32 -21.30 -45.23 -12.74
C PRO A 32 -20.63 -46.22 -13.68
N ALA A 33 -19.69 -45.73 -14.50
CA ALA A 33 -18.81 -46.56 -15.33
C ALA A 33 -17.54 -46.95 -14.54
N ALA A 34 -17.13 -48.18 -14.72
CA ALA A 34 -16.01 -48.85 -14.08
C ALA A 34 -14.65 -48.19 -14.44
N ALA A 35 -13.77 -48.10 -13.44
CA ALA A 35 -12.41 -47.60 -13.57
C ALA A 35 -11.53 -48.51 -14.40
N ALA A 36 -10.96 -48.00 -15.49
CA ALA A 36 -9.83 -48.58 -16.19
C ALA A 36 -8.54 -47.88 -15.70
N GLY A 37 -7.55 -48.66 -15.29
CA GLY A 37 -6.26 -48.16 -14.79
C GLY A 37 -5.42 -47.51 -15.89
N PRO A 38 -4.48 -46.60 -15.51
CA PRO A 38 -3.68 -45.87 -16.48
C PRO A 38 -2.56 -46.74 -17.10
N PRO A 39 -2.21 -46.52 -18.38
CA PRO A 39 -1.09 -47.18 -19.00
C PRO A 39 0.27 -46.67 -18.47
N ALA A 40 1.23 -47.58 -18.37
CA ALA A 40 2.57 -47.32 -17.94
C ALA A 40 3.28 -46.26 -18.84
N ALA A 41 3.76 -45.17 -18.26
CA ALA A 41 4.54 -44.18 -18.97
C ALA A 41 5.97 -44.64 -19.16
N SER A 42 6.41 -44.74 -20.41
CA SER A 42 7.81 -44.93 -20.77
C SER A 42 8.60 -43.68 -20.44
N ALA A 43 9.75 -43.86 -19.75
CA ALA A 43 10.70 -42.80 -19.44
C ALA A 43 11.40 -42.32 -20.70
N GLY A 44 10.88 -41.25 -21.30
CA GLY A 44 11.58 -40.44 -22.29
C GLY A 44 12.33 -39.31 -21.58
N ALA A 45 13.67 -39.26 -21.74
CA ALA A 45 14.48 -38.18 -21.25
C ALA A 45 14.03 -36.86 -21.92
N SER A 46 13.34 -36.02 -21.16
CA SER A 46 12.95 -34.67 -21.58
C SER A 46 14.18 -33.76 -21.47
N SER A 47 14.77 -33.38 -22.61
CA SER A 47 15.78 -32.32 -22.69
C SER A 47 15.15 -31.01 -22.24
N VAL A 48 15.68 -30.46 -21.12
CA VAL A 48 15.33 -29.11 -20.65
C VAL A 48 15.77 -28.13 -21.76
N PRO A 49 14.85 -27.31 -22.31
CA PRO A 49 15.27 -26.29 -23.27
C PRO A 49 16.19 -25.27 -22.59
N SER A 50 17.29 -24.93 -23.29
CA SER A 50 18.22 -23.89 -22.87
C SER A 50 17.49 -22.58 -22.60
N PRO A 51 17.89 -21.79 -21.58
CA PRO A 51 17.22 -20.52 -21.29
C PRO A 51 17.28 -19.62 -22.52
N VAL A 52 16.12 -19.13 -22.95
CA VAL A 52 16.00 -18.11 -23.98
C VAL A 52 16.87 -16.92 -23.57
N ALA A 53 17.77 -16.51 -24.45
CA ALA A 53 18.75 -15.48 -24.20
C ALA A 53 18.09 -14.23 -23.61
N ALA A 54 18.63 -13.75 -22.51
CA ALA A 54 18.22 -12.50 -21.88
C ALA A 54 18.33 -11.38 -22.92
N GLY A 55 17.17 -10.87 -23.37
CA GLY A 55 17.14 -9.75 -24.30
C GLY A 55 17.82 -8.52 -23.70
N ALA A 56 18.52 -7.80 -24.56
CA ALA A 56 19.18 -6.51 -24.44
C ALA A 56 19.65 -6.12 -23.02
N ALA A 57 20.95 -5.89 -22.87
CA ALA A 57 21.55 -5.31 -21.67
C ALA A 57 20.74 -4.09 -21.18
N PRO A 58 20.56 -3.90 -19.86
CA PRO A 58 19.87 -2.73 -19.34
C PRO A 58 20.53 -1.47 -19.92
N SER A 59 19.72 -0.58 -20.46
CA SER A 59 20.17 0.75 -20.92
C SER A 59 21.02 1.37 -19.81
N SER A 60 22.12 2.04 -20.19
CA SER A 60 23.06 2.68 -19.26
C SER A 60 22.31 3.32 -18.10
N LEU A 61 22.69 2.95 -16.85
CA LEU A 61 22.04 3.44 -15.65
C LEU A 61 22.02 4.98 -15.69
N ALA A 62 20.84 5.59 -15.80
CA ALA A 62 20.72 7.04 -15.81
C ALA A 62 21.34 7.64 -14.53
N ASP A 63 22.05 8.74 -14.70
CA ASP A 63 22.47 9.55 -13.55
C ASP A 63 21.25 10.17 -12.89
N LEU A 64 20.98 9.84 -11.62
CA LEU A 64 19.88 10.37 -10.82
C LEU A 64 20.35 11.43 -9.82
N SER A 65 21.52 12.04 -10.06
CA SER A 65 22.12 13.04 -9.15
C SER A 65 21.30 14.33 -9.05
N THR A 66 20.57 14.71 -10.10
CA THR A 66 19.70 15.90 -10.09
C THR A 66 18.21 15.52 -10.05
N TRP A 67 17.38 16.42 -9.54
CA TRP A 67 15.92 16.22 -9.53
C TRP A 67 15.31 16.27 -10.93
N GLU A 68 15.90 17.04 -11.83
CA GLU A 68 15.54 17.09 -13.26
C GLU A 68 15.74 15.73 -13.93
N ALA A 69 16.88 15.07 -13.64
CA ALA A 69 17.16 13.72 -14.14
C ALA A 69 16.16 12.71 -13.57
N VAL A 70 15.86 12.75 -12.26
CA VAL A 70 14.81 11.93 -11.64
C VAL A 70 13.46 12.15 -12.31
N ARG A 71 13.05 13.42 -12.52
CA ARG A 71 11.79 13.79 -13.19
C ARG A 71 11.77 13.33 -14.66
N GLY A 72 12.92 13.34 -15.33
CA GLY A 72 13.09 12.87 -16.72
C GLY A 72 12.80 11.38 -16.93
N GLU A 73 12.87 10.56 -15.89
CA GLU A 73 12.54 9.15 -15.96
C GLU A 73 11.02 8.88 -16.16
N PHE A 74 10.17 9.89 -16.00
CA PHE A 74 8.72 9.76 -16.04
C PHE A 74 8.12 10.39 -17.30
N LEU A 75 7.21 9.67 -17.99
CA LEU A 75 6.42 10.17 -19.11
C LEU A 75 5.19 10.99 -18.65
N LEU A 76 5.27 11.58 -17.46
CA LEU A 76 4.19 12.39 -16.94
C LEU A 76 4.05 13.69 -17.77
N THR A 77 2.83 14.02 -18.21
CA THR A 77 2.59 15.29 -18.91
C THR A 77 2.96 16.49 -18.05
N ARG A 78 3.61 17.48 -18.64
CA ARG A 78 3.98 18.74 -17.98
C ARG A 78 2.95 19.85 -18.21
N GLU A 79 1.85 19.53 -18.87
CA GLU A 79 0.72 20.45 -19.04
C GLU A 79 0.05 20.80 -17.71
N TYR A 80 0.13 19.88 -16.76
CA TYR A 80 -0.42 20.03 -15.41
C TYR A 80 0.68 19.95 -14.35
N ILE A 81 0.47 20.66 -13.24
CA ILE A 81 1.24 20.48 -12.02
C ILE A 81 0.54 19.38 -11.19
N HIS A 82 1.18 18.24 -11.06
CA HIS A 82 0.59 17.08 -10.38
C HIS A 82 0.88 17.11 -8.88
N MET A 83 -0.09 17.52 -8.06
CA MET A 83 -0.03 17.59 -6.59
C MET A 83 -0.92 16.53 -5.93
N ALA A 84 -1.24 15.43 -6.63
CA ALA A 84 -2.07 14.32 -6.12
C ALA A 84 -1.51 12.94 -6.47
N LEU A 85 -0.21 12.82 -6.76
CA LEU A 85 0.45 11.56 -7.13
C LEU A 85 0.41 10.50 -6.02
N MET A 86 0.14 10.90 -4.77
CA MET A 86 -0.11 9.99 -3.66
C MET A 86 -1.33 9.09 -3.86
N LEU A 87 -2.24 9.42 -4.77
CA LEU A 87 -3.39 8.57 -5.11
C LEU A 87 -2.99 7.46 -6.07
N LEU A 88 -2.30 7.83 -7.15
CA LEU A 88 -1.83 6.92 -8.19
C LEU A 88 -0.66 7.59 -8.92
N ALA A 89 0.51 6.94 -8.88
CA ALA A 89 1.71 7.48 -9.48
C ALA A 89 1.95 6.99 -10.92
N SER A 90 2.69 7.79 -11.71
CA SER A 90 3.31 7.36 -12.96
C SER A 90 4.50 6.46 -12.67
N HIS A 91 4.85 5.57 -13.60
CA HIS A 91 6.00 4.69 -13.46
C HIS A 91 7.27 5.34 -14.03
N PRO A 92 8.43 5.22 -13.35
CA PRO A 92 9.72 5.59 -13.94
C PRO A 92 10.11 4.64 -15.08
N ARG A 93 11.02 5.06 -15.92
CA ARG A 93 11.46 4.30 -17.11
C ARG A 93 11.84 2.84 -16.80
N PRO A 94 12.68 2.51 -15.79
CA PRO A 94 13.05 1.12 -15.54
C PRO A 94 11.84 0.23 -15.24
N VAL A 95 10.85 0.75 -14.50
CA VAL A 95 9.61 0.01 -14.19
C VAL A 95 8.78 -0.23 -15.45
N ARG A 96 8.63 0.80 -16.32
CA ARG A 96 7.90 0.66 -17.59
C ARG A 96 8.56 -0.35 -18.52
N GLU A 97 9.88 -0.26 -18.67
CA GLU A 97 10.66 -1.18 -19.53
C GLU A 97 10.57 -2.63 -19.02
N ALA A 98 10.60 -2.84 -17.69
CA ALA A 98 10.44 -4.16 -17.11
C ALA A 98 9.03 -4.72 -17.34
N ILE A 99 7.98 -3.92 -17.14
CA ILE A 99 6.60 -4.33 -17.44
C ILE A 99 6.50 -4.77 -18.92
N GLU A 100 7.00 -3.96 -19.84
CA GLU A 100 6.91 -4.24 -21.27
C GLU A 100 7.73 -5.48 -21.67
N ARG A 101 8.91 -5.66 -21.10
CA ARG A 101 9.75 -6.85 -21.31
C ARG A 101 9.04 -8.13 -20.87
N HIS A 102 8.46 -8.12 -19.66
CA HIS A 102 7.78 -9.29 -19.12
C HIS A 102 6.45 -9.56 -19.85
N ARG A 103 5.70 -8.51 -20.20
CA ARG A 103 4.49 -8.64 -21.00
C ARG A 103 4.79 -9.33 -22.34
N ARG A 104 5.82 -8.86 -23.05
CA ARG A 104 6.22 -9.42 -24.33
C ARG A 104 6.63 -10.89 -24.21
N GLY A 105 7.44 -11.26 -23.21
CA GLY A 105 7.82 -12.65 -23.00
C GLY A 105 6.63 -13.56 -22.69
N LEU A 106 5.64 -13.06 -21.92
CA LEU A 106 4.42 -13.81 -21.66
C LEU A 106 3.49 -13.93 -22.88
N ASP A 107 3.46 -12.92 -23.76
CA ASP A 107 2.66 -12.96 -24.99
C ASP A 107 3.31 -13.90 -26.04
N GLU A 108 4.65 -13.97 -26.10
CA GLU A 108 5.38 -14.82 -27.03
C GLU A 108 5.37 -16.30 -26.63
N ASP A 109 5.57 -16.60 -25.34
CA ASP A 109 5.52 -17.99 -24.81
C ASP A 109 5.00 -17.99 -23.35
N PRO A 110 3.68 -17.96 -23.16
CA PRO A 110 3.08 -17.78 -21.84
C PRO A 110 3.44 -18.90 -20.85
N VAL A 111 3.52 -20.13 -21.31
CA VAL A 111 3.75 -21.28 -20.42
C VAL A 111 5.22 -21.40 -20.03
N SER A 112 6.12 -21.48 -21.00
CA SER A 112 7.54 -21.67 -20.71
C SER A 112 8.14 -20.45 -20.03
N TYR A 113 7.80 -19.23 -20.48
CA TYR A 113 8.26 -18.00 -19.87
C TYR A 113 7.72 -17.86 -18.44
N GLY A 114 6.42 -18.13 -18.24
CA GLY A 114 5.79 -18.09 -16.93
C GLY A 114 6.43 -19.07 -15.94
N LEU A 115 6.53 -20.36 -16.30
CA LEU A 115 7.09 -21.40 -15.43
C LEU A 115 8.57 -21.15 -15.10
N SER A 116 9.38 -20.71 -16.07
CA SER A 116 10.80 -20.44 -15.87
C SER A 116 11.08 -19.23 -14.97
N ASN A 117 10.14 -18.29 -14.86
CA ASN A 117 10.35 -17.00 -14.21
C ASN A 117 9.59 -16.84 -12.88
N LEU A 118 8.46 -17.54 -12.68
CA LEU A 118 7.56 -17.31 -11.56
C LEU A 118 8.31 -17.30 -10.20
N GLY A 119 8.91 -18.39 -9.79
CA GLY A 119 9.58 -18.47 -8.48
C GLY A 119 10.78 -17.54 -8.37
N ARG A 120 11.59 -17.46 -9.46
CA ARG A 120 12.79 -16.63 -9.49
C ARG A 120 12.50 -15.14 -9.40
N LEU A 121 11.53 -14.63 -10.18
CA LEU A 121 11.23 -13.19 -10.20
C LEU A 121 10.42 -12.76 -8.99
N GLU A 122 9.52 -13.59 -8.46
CA GLU A 122 8.87 -13.29 -7.18
C GLU A 122 9.86 -13.33 -6.01
N GLY A 123 10.84 -14.22 -6.03
CA GLY A 123 11.98 -14.23 -5.10
C GLY A 123 12.76 -12.92 -5.15
N ALA A 124 13.14 -12.48 -6.35
CA ALA A 124 13.85 -11.20 -6.54
C ALA A 124 13.04 -9.98 -6.04
N VAL A 125 11.73 -9.98 -6.21
CA VAL A 125 10.86 -8.91 -5.65
C VAL A 125 10.88 -8.93 -4.12
N ARG A 126 10.80 -10.12 -3.48
CA ARG A 126 10.89 -10.22 -2.01
C ARG A 126 12.25 -9.79 -1.49
N GLU A 127 13.34 -10.17 -2.18
CA GLU A 127 14.70 -9.73 -1.84
C GLU A 127 14.84 -8.21 -1.92
N ALA A 128 14.37 -7.61 -3.02
CA ALA A 128 14.40 -6.15 -3.18
C ALA A 128 13.55 -5.42 -2.12
N ALA A 129 12.36 -5.94 -1.81
CA ALA A 129 11.50 -5.40 -0.76
C ALA A 129 12.15 -5.54 0.62
N ALA A 130 12.73 -6.69 0.94
CA ALA A 130 13.42 -6.94 2.19
C ALA A 130 14.64 -6.03 2.38
N ALA A 131 15.46 -5.88 1.34
CA ALA A 131 16.60 -4.94 1.36
C ALA A 131 16.14 -3.48 1.57
N TYR A 132 15.02 -3.08 0.96
CA TYR A 132 14.45 -1.74 1.14
C TYR A 132 13.92 -1.51 2.56
N LEU A 133 13.30 -2.53 3.16
CA LEU A 133 12.70 -2.50 4.49
C LEU A 133 13.71 -2.74 5.63
N GLY A 134 14.88 -3.30 5.32
CA GLY A 134 15.83 -3.79 6.34
C GLY A 134 15.35 -5.07 7.03
N GLY A 135 14.60 -5.93 6.29
CA GLY A 135 14.05 -7.19 6.78
C GLY A 135 14.60 -8.41 6.03
N ARG A 136 13.89 -9.53 6.10
CA ARG A 136 14.23 -10.76 5.40
C ARG A 136 13.19 -11.06 4.31
N PRO A 137 13.58 -11.66 3.15
CA PRO A 137 12.64 -12.01 2.08
C PRO A 137 11.51 -12.94 2.53
N ASP A 138 11.81 -13.86 3.43
CA ASP A 138 10.86 -14.83 4.01
C ASP A 138 9.73 -14.18 4.80
N ASP A 139 9.95 -12.98 5.29
CA ASP A 139 9.00 -12.23 6.12
C ASP A 139 8.08 -11.30 5.28
N VAL A 140 8.27 -11.29 3.94
CA VAL A 140 7.52 -10.43 3.01
C VAL A 140 6.50 -11.23 2.21
N ALA A 141 5.22 -10.94 2.42
CA ALA A 141 4.14 -11.39 1.54
C ALA A 141 3.85 -10.35 0.44
N LEU A 142 3.71 -10.81 -0.80
CA LEU A 142 3.36 -9.97 -1.95
C LEU A 142 1.84 -9.92 -2.11
N THR A 143 1.28 -8.71 -2.28
CA THR A 143 -0.16 -8.48 -2.41
C THR A 143 -0.47 -7.60 -3.63
N GLY A 144 -1.75 -7.42 -3.95
CA GLY A 144 -2.17 -6.56 -5.05
C GLY A 144 -2.20 -5.06 -4.69
N ASN A 145 -2.35 -4.72 -3.42
CA ASN A 145 -2.46 -3.34 -2.93
C ASN A 145 -2.57 -3.33 -1.40
N THR A 146 -2.61 -2.14 -0.78
CA THR A 146 -2.79 -1.98 0.67
C THR A 146 -4.08 -2.61 1.18
N THR A 147 -5.20 -2.43 0.50
CA THR A 147 -6.51 -2.96 0.95
C THR A 147 -6.49 -4.49 1.06
N THR A 148 -5.93 -5.17 0.04
CA THR A 148 -5.73 -6.63 0.08
C THR A 148 -4.75 -7.03 1.19
N GLY A 149 -3.65 -6.28 1.36
CA GLY A 149 -2.67 -6.53 2.42
C GLY A 149 -3.28 -6.41 3.82
N LEU A 150 -4.08 -5.36 4.08
CA LEU A 150 -4.79 -5.15 5.35
C LEU A 150 -5.81 -6.27 5.60
N ALA A 151 -6.56 -6.68 4.57
CA ALA A 151 -7.52 -7.78 4.69
C ALA A 151 -6.82 -9.10 5.02
N LEU A 152 -5.69 -9.41 4.37
CA LEU A 152 -4.88 -10.59 4.67
C LEU A 152 -4.32 -10.54 6.09
N LEU A 153 -3.73 -9.41 6.48
CA LEU A 153 -3.17 -9.22 7.82
C LEU A 153 -4.25 -9.40 8.89
N TYR A 154 -5.28 -8.58 8.88
CA TYR A 154 -6.28 -8.61 9.94
C TYR A 154 -7.14 -9.88 9.91
N GLY A 155 -7.43 -10.39 8.73
CA GLY A 155 -8.14 -11.65 8.55
C GLY A 155 -7.39 -12.87 9.12
N GLY A 156 -6.06 -12.84 9.07
CA GLY A 156 -5.20 -13.92 9.59
C GLY A 156 -4.83 -13.82 11.07
N LEU A 157 -5.14 -12.69 11.76
CA LEU A 157 -4.80 -12.55 13.19
C LEU A 157 -5.53 -13.60 14.06
N PRO A 158 -4.87 -14.20 15.06
CA PRO A 158 -5.46 -15.22 15.95
C PRO A 158 -6.36 -14.58 17.03
N LEU A 159 -7.47 -13.98 16.61
CA LEU A 159 -8.40 -13.29 17.50
C LEU A 159 -9.52 -14.23 17.98
N GLN A 160 -9.92 -14.05 19.23
CA GLN A 160 -10.97 -14.80 19.90
C GLN A 160 -12.12 -13.89 20.32
N ARG A 161 -13.30 -14.50 20.57
CA ARG A 161 -14.46 -13.80 21.14
C ARG A 161 -14.09 -13.06 22.42
N GLY A 162 -14.54 -11.83 22.55
CA GLY A 162 -14.28 -10.97 23.71
C GLY A 162 -12.95 -10.24 23.69
N GLN A 163 -12.04 -10.54 22.76
CA GLN A 163 -10.83 -9.75 22.53
C GLN A 163 -11.13 -8.48 21.75
N GLU A 164 -10.19 -7.54 21.73
CA GLU A 164 -10.35 -6.22 21.15
C GLU A 164 -9.20 -5.86 20.21
N ILE A 165 -9.54 -5.19 19.11
CA ILE A 165 -8.60 -4.42 18.28
C ILE A 165 -8.87 -2.93 18.50
N VAL A 166 -7.82 -2.16 18.71
CA VAL A 166 -7.89 -0.71 18.76
C VAL A 166 -7.40 -0.12 17.43
N ALA A 167 -8.20 0.74 16.82
CA ALA A 167 -7.89 1.53 15.65
C ALA A 167 -8.08 3.02 15.94
N THR A 168 -7.70 3.91 15.03
CA THR A 168 -7.93 5.34 15.21
C THR A 168 -9.17 5.83 14.44
N THR A 169 -9.73 6.97 14.84
CA THR A 169 -10.78 7.65 14.09
C THR A 169 -10.30 8.23 12.76
N HIS A 170 -8.98 8.33 12.58
CA HIS A 170 -8.33 8.92 11.40
C HIS A 170 -7.86 7.89 10.36
N ASP A 171 -7.96 6.57 10.68
CA ASP A 171 -7.58 5.51 9.75
C ASP A 171 -8.50 5.47 8.54
N HIS A 172 -7.97 4.93 7.45
CA HIS A 172 -8.71 4.84 6.19
C HIS A 172 -9.82 3.79 6.25
N TYR A 173 -10.83 3.95 5.38
CA TYR A 173 -11.95 3.02 5.22
C TYR A 173 -11.51 1.56 5.10
N SER A 174 -10.45 1.26 4.33
CA SER A 174 -9.97 -0.12 4.16
C SER A 174 -9.49 -0.76 5.45
N THR A 175 -8.85 0.00 6.35
CA THR A 175 -8.50 -0.47 7.70
C THR A 175 -9.77 -0.75 8.51
N HIS A 176 -10.66 0.22 8.59
CA HIS A 176 -11.89 0.09 9.38
C HIS A 176 -12.77 -1.08 8.92
N GLU A 177 -12.92 -1.25 7.60
CA GLU A 177 -13.79 -2.30 7.06
C GLU A 177 -13.14 -3.68 7.19
N SER A 178 -11.85 -3.83 6.96
CA SER A 178 -11.13 -5.09 7.18
C SER A 178 -11.24 -5.54 8.63
N LEU A 179 -11.12 -4.61 9.59
CA LEU A 179 -11.29 -4.90 11.02
C LEU A 179 -12.73 -5.27 11.37
N ARG A 180 -13.72 -4.56 10.82
CA ARG A 180 -15.15 -4.87 11.03
C ARG A 180 -15.48 -6.29 10.54
N LEU A 181 -15.00 -6.66 9.34
CA LEU A 181 -15.18 -8.00 8.78
C LEU A 181 -14.51 -9.05 9.68
N ARG A 182 -13.29 -8.80 10.15
CA ARG A 182 -12.62 -9.73 11.06
C ARG A 182 -13.39 -9.89 12.37
N ALA A 183 -13.90 -8.82 12.95
CA ALA A 183 -14.69 -8.85 14.18
C ALA A 183 -15.96 -9.70 14.01
N LEU A 184 -16.66 -9.59 12.87
CA LEU A 184 -17.84 -10.41 12.56
C LEU A 184 -17.52 -11.91 12.58
N HIS A 185 -16.39 -12.32 12.03
CA HIS A 185 -16.00 -13.73 11.96
C HIS A 185 -15.51 -14.31 13.28
N THR A 186 -14.92 -13.50 14.17
CA THR A 186 -14.30 -13.97 15.41
C THR A 186 -15.12 -13.69 16.67
N GLY A 187 -16.04 -12.76 16.61
CA GLY A 187 -16.71 -12.22 17.80
C GLY A 187 -15.82 -11.32 18.65
N ALA A 188 -14.66 -10.90 18.14
CA ALA A 188 -13.86 -9.82 18.71
C ALA A 188 -14.56 -8.47 18.53
N SER A 189 -14.10 -7.44 19.24
CA SER A 189 -14.60 -6.06 19.10
C SER A 189 -13.56 -5.16 18.45
N VAL A 190 -14.03 -4.09 17.79
CA VAL A 190 -13.18 -3.02 17.26
C VAL A 190 -13.54 -1.73 17.97
N ARG A 191 -12.56 -1.09 18.61
CA ARG A 191 -12.73 0.20 19.24
C ARG A 191 -11.89 1.25 18.53
N LYS A 192 -12.54 2.35 18.11
CA LYS A 192 -11.88 3.50 17.49
C LYS A 192 -11.59 4.56 18.55
N VAL A 193 -10.37 5.09 18.54
CA VAL A 193 -9.90 6.10 19.48
C VAL A 193 -9.36 7.31 18.75
N THR A 194 -9.43 8.47 19.39
CA THR A 194 -8.80 9.70 18.89
C THR A 194 -7.44 9.83 19.56
N LEU A 195 -6.36 9.96 18.78
CA LEU A 195 -5.01 10.06 19.29
C LEU A 195 -4.55 11.51 19.51
N TYR A 196 -5.19 12.49 18.87
CA TYR A 196 -4.93 13.93 19.03
C TYR A 196 -6.22 14.73 18.84
N ALA A 197 -6.36 15.80 19.60
CA ALA A 197 -7.55 16.64 19.56
C ALA A 197 -7.60 17.52 18.30
N THR A 198 -6.48 18.13 17.93
CA THR A 198 -6.34 19.01 16.77
C THR A 198 -5.12 18.60 15.96
N ALA A 199 -5.31 18.28 14.68
CA ALA A 199 -4.23 17.77 13.83
C ALA A 199 -3.02 18.74 13.76
N SER A 200 -3.25 20.03 13.49
CA SER A 200 -2.19 21.05 13.38
C SER A 200 -1.42 21.32 14.68
N ALA A 201 -2.01 20.97 15.83
CA ALA A 201 -1.44 21.15 17.16
C ALA A 201 -1.05 19.82 17.83
N ALA A 202 -1.13 18.70 17.10
CA ALA A 202 -0.78 17.40 17.63
C ALA A 202 0.66 17.36 18.12
N THR A 203 0.90 16.64 19.22
CA THR A 203 2.24 16.39 19.77
C THR A 203 2.51 14.90 19.86
N GLU A 204 3.78 14.53 19.81
CA GLU A 204 4.18 13.13 19.97
C GLU A 204 3.74 12.58 21.34
N ASP A 205 3.87 13.37 22.40
CA ASP A 205 3.49 12.97 23.76
C ASP A 205 1.98 12.74 23.88
N GLU A 206 1.15 13.61 23.29
CA GLU A 206 -0.30 13.42 23.22
C GLU A 206 -0.65 12.10 22.51
N ILE A 207 -0.05 11.85 21.34
CA ILE A 207 -0.31 10.65 20.53
C ILE A 207 0.11 9.38 21.30
N VAL A 208 1.33 9.34 21.84
CA VAL A 208 1.84 8.19 22.60
C VAL A 208 1.04 7.98 23.87
N GLY A 209 0.77 9.04 24.63
CA GLY A 209 -0.03 8.96 25.85
C GLY A 209 -1.45 8.43 25.62
N ASN A 210 -2.12 8.90 24.55
CA ASN A 210 -3.44 8.42 24.18
C ASN A 210 -3.42 6.97 23.65
N THR A 211 -2.33 6.56 22.99
CA THR A 211 -2.12 5.17 22.58
C THR A 211 -2.02 4.25 23.79
N VAL A 212 -1.20 4.61 24.79
CA VAL A 212 -1.04 3.84 26.04
C VAL A 212 -2.39 3.70 26.77
N LYS A 213 -3.12 4.81 26.93
CA LYS A 213 -4.47 4.80 27.54
C LYS A 213 -5.47 3.94 26.77
N ALA A 214 -5.29 3.79 25.47
CA ALA A 214 -6.17 2.99 24.64
C ALA A 214 -5.97 1.47 24.82
N VAL A 215 -4.83 1.02 25.33
CA VAL A 215 -4.54 -0.41 25.49
C VAL A 215 -5.15 -0.94 26.79
N GLY A 216 -6.20 -1.75 26.68
CA GLY A 216 -6.86 -2.43 27.80
C GLY A 216 -6.48 -3.92 27.90
N PRO A 217 -6.93 -4.63 28.95
CA PRO A 217 -6.60 -6.06 29.15
C PRO A 217 -7.01 -6.96 27.98
N ARG A 218 -8.10 -6.62 27.30
CA ARG A 218 -8.63 -7.39 26.17
C ARG A 218 -7.99 -7.01 24.81
N THR A 219 -7.22 -5.94 24.73
CA THR A 219 -6.60 -5.48 23.49
C THR A 219 -5.54 -6.50 23.02
N ARG A 220 -5.60 -6.91 21.76
CA ARG A 220 -4.67 -7.84 21.11
C ARG A 220 -3.93 -7.24 19.91
N ALA A 221 -4.45 -6.16 19.34
CA ALA A 221 -3.77 -5.44 18.27
C ALA A 221 -4.08 -3.94 18.33
N LEU A 222 -3.06 -3.15 18.00
CA LEU A 222 -3.20 -1.75 17.57
C LEU A 222 -3.09 -1.72 16.07
N ALA A 223 -4.15 -1.30 15.38
CA ALA A 223 -4.23 -1.17 13.93
C ALA A 223 -4.19 0.32 13.59
N LEU A 224 -3.03 0.82 13.14
CA LEU A 224 -2.74 2.24 13.02
C LEU A 224 -2.22 2.59 11.63
N THR A 225 -2.61 3.73 11.09
CA THR A 225 -2.04 4.29 9.85
C THR A 225 -0.88 5.21 10.19
N TRP A 226 0.29 4.99 9.61
CA TRP A 226 1.51 5.76 9.90
C TRP A 226 1.39 7.23 9.52
N VAL A 227 0.84 7.53 8.31
CA VAL A 227 0.52 8.91 7.89
C VAL A 227 -0.95 8.98 7.51
N HIS A 228 -1.72 9.73 8.28
CA HIS A 228 -3.16 9.89 8.07
C HIS A 228 -3.45 10.70 6.81
N SER A 229 -4.10 10.10 5.82
CA SER A 229 -4.50 10.81 4.58
C SER A 229 -5.64 11.81 4.80
N SER A 230 -6.28 11.78 5.97
CA SER A 230 -7.32 12.72 6.40
C SER A 230 -6.76 14.07 6.84
N THR A 231 -5.55 14.09 7.42
CA THR A 231 -4.99 15.28 8.09
C THR A 231 -3.51 15.53 7.78
N GLY A 232 -2.82 14.54 7.21
CA GLY A 232 -1.36 14.60 7.00
C GLY A 232 -0.52 14.31 8.26
N VAL A 233 -1.15 14.02 9.41
CA VAL A 233 -0.42 13.69 10.64
C VAL A 233 0.35 12.38 10.47
N LYS A 234 1.64 12.42 10.76
CA LYS A 234 2.53 11.27 10.87
C LYS A 234 2.62 10.80 12.31
N LEU A 235 2.25 9.55 12.57
CA LEU A 235 2.34 8.97 13.91
C LEU A 235 3.80 8.62 14.27
N PRO A 236 4.24 8.85 15.51
CA PRO A 236 5.59 8.52 15.98
C PRO A 236 5.69 7.01 16.30
N ILE A 237 5.66 6.17 15.25
CA ILE A 237 5.53 4.70 15.37
C ILE A 237 6.59 4.11 16.30
N ARG A 238 7.84 4.55 16.23
CA ARG A 238 8.91 4.04 17.11
C ARG A 238 8.58 4.28 18.59
N ARG A 239 8.21 5.49 18.96
CA ARG A 239 7.85 5.82 20.35
C ARG A 239 6.62 5.03 20.82
N MET A 240 5.65 4.83 19.93
CA MET A 240 4.47 4.00 20.21
C MET A 240 4.86 2.54 20.40
N ALA A 241 5.78 2.01 19.58
CA ALA A 241 6.30 0.65 19.71
C ALA A 241 7.05 0.45 21.05
N ASP A 242 7.87 1.43 21.46
CA ASP A 242 8.57 1.38 22.74
C ASP A 242 7.59 1.36 23.94
N ALA A 243 6.61 2.27 23.93
CA ALA A 243 5.57 2.32 24.95
C ALA A 243 4.73 1.03 25.00
N LEU A 244 4.44 0.43 23.82
CA LEU A 244 3.74 -0.84 23.75
C LEU A 244 4.60 -2.01 24.23
N ALA A 245 5.91 -2.00 23.98
CA ALA A 245 6.83 -2.99 24.50
C ALA A 245 6.85 -2.99 26.03
N ASP A 246 6.78 -1.80 26.68
CA ASP A 246 6.68 -1.67 28.13
C ASP A 246 5.39 -2.28 28.69
N LEU A 247 4.27 -2.09 28.02
CA LEU A 247 3.01 -2.70 28.35
C LEU A 247 3.05 -4.24 28.19
N ASN A 248 3.65 -4.70 27.10
CA ASN A 248 3.76 -6.12 26.77
C ASN A 248 4.65 -6.91 27.73
N ARG A 249 5.66 -6.26 28.37
CA ARG A 249 6.47 -6.94 29.43
C ARG A 249 5.65 -7.42 30.62
N LYS A 250 4.46 -6.85 30.82
CA LYS A 250 3.55 -7.19 31.93
C LYS A 250 2.42 -8.13 31.49
N ARG A 251 2.51 -8.71 30.28
CA ARG A 251 1.49 -9.58 29.70
C ARG A 251 2.07 -10.96 29.42
N ASP A 252 1.23 -11.98 29.47
CA ASP A 252 1.58 -13.29 28.96
C ASP A 252 1.81 -13.23 27.43
N ALA A 253 2.65 -14.13 26.92
CA ALA A 253 3.00 -14.16 25.50
C ALA A 253 1.76 -14.28 24.59
N ALA A 254 0.74 -15.05 25.04
CA ALA A 254 -0.53 -15.22 24.30
C ALA A 254 -1.39 -13.95 24.30
N ASP A 255 -1.17 -13.05 25.27
CA ASP A 255 -1.92 -11.81 25.44
C ASP A 255 -1.18 -10.57 24.94
N ARG A 256 -0.04 -10.76 24.33
CA ARG A 256 0.76 -9.69 23.72
C ARG A 256 -0.07 -8.89 22.72
N VAL A 257 0.04 -7.57 22.75
CA VAL A 257 -0.58 -6.66 21.80
C VAL A 257 0.35 -6.46 20.61
N LEU A 258 -0.15 -6.72 19.42
CA LEU A 258 0.58 -6.54 18.17
C LEU A 258 0.43 -5.10 17.66
N LEU A 259 1.51 -4.51 17.17
CA LEU A 259 1.49 -3.22 16.46
C LEU A 259 1.44 -3.45 14.96
N CYS A 260 0.26 -3.22 14.37
CA CYS A 260 -0.01 -3.37 12.94
C CYS A 260 -0.08 -1.99 12.28
N VAL A 261 0.81 -1.73 11.33
CA VAL A 261 0.97 -0.40 10.72
C VAL A 261 0.57 -0.43 9.25
N ASP A 262 -0.43 0.37 8.88
CA ASP A 262 -0.67 0.77 7.50
C ASP A 262 0.32 1.86 7.11
N GLY A 263 1.35 1.49 6.37
CA GLY A 263 2.44 2.37 5.95
C GLY A 263 2.21 3.07 4.61
N VAL A 264 1.05 2.94 3.98
CA VAL A 264 0.83 3.31 2.57
C VAL A 264 1.25 4.73 2.18
N HIS A 265 1.24 5.70 3.10
CA HIS A 265 1.61 7.09 2.84
C HIS A 265 2.96 7.51 3.44
N ALA A 266 3.64 6.61 4.11
CA ALA A 266 5.02 6.79 4.57
C ALA A 266 6.03 5.93 3.79
N PHE A 267 5.58 4.77 3.28
CA PHE A 267 6.38 3.87 2.46
C PHE A 267 6.74 4.51 1.12
N GLY A 268 8.02 4.66 0.86
CA GLY A 268 8.54 5.43 -0.27
C GLY A 268 8.66 6.93 -0.01
N VAL A 269 8.36 7.40 1.24
CA VAL A 269 8.56 8.78 1.72
C VAL A 269 9.61 8.82 2.81
N GLU A 270 9.40 8.05 3.88
CA GLU A 270 10.26 8.08 5.06
C GLU A 270 11.46 7.15 4.91
N ASP A 271 12.62 7.60 5.38
CA ASP A 271 13.83 6.77 5.47
C ASP A 271 13.84 6.01 6.80
N ALA A 272 13.10 4.93 6.85
CA ALA A 272 13.04 4.07 8.02
C ALA A 272 13.09 2.59 7.64
N THR A 273 13.72 1.77 8.49
CA THR A 273 13.66 0.31 8.43
C THR A 273 12.59 -0.21 9.38
N VAL A 274 12.18 -1.45 9.20
CA VAL A 274 11.19 -2.09 10.08
C VAL A 274 11.70 -2.24 11.52
N ASP A 275 13.01 -2.40 11.70
CA ASP A 275 13.63 -2.42 13.04
C ASP A 275 13.59 -1.05 13.70
N GLN A 276 13.84 0.03 12.94
CA GLN A 276 13.70 1.39 13.43
C GLN A 276 12.26 1.74 13.80
N LEU A 277 11.27 1.20 13.07
CA LEU A 277 9.86 1.37 13.40
C LEU A 277 9.44 0.56 14.64
N GLY A 278 9.98 -0.64 14.81
CA GLY A 278 9.65 -1.52 15.94
C GLY A 278 8.25 -2.12 15.88
N CYS A 279 7.55 -2.03 14.74
CA CYS A 279 6.23 -2.62 14.56
C CYS A 279 6.30 -4.14 14.39
N ASP A 280 5.17 -4.82 14.57
CA ASP A 280 5.03 -6.26 14.34
C ASP A 280 4.65 -6.57 12.90
N PHE A 281 3.84 -5.70 12.27
CA PHE A 281 3.46 -5.79 10.87
C PHE A 281 3.48 -4.42 10.20
N LEU A 282 3.90 -4.40 8.93
CA LEU A 282 3.83 -3.24 8.05
C LEU A 282 3.14 -3.63 6.74
N VAL A 283 2.12 -2.87 6.34
CA VAL A 283 1.39 -3.06 5.07
C VAL A 283 1.55 -1.83 4.21
N ALA A 284 1.86 -2.01 2.93
CA ALA A 284 1.93 -0.89 1.98
C ALA A 284 1.54 -1.29 0.56
N GLY A 285 0.89 -0.38 -0.15
CA GLY A 285 0.75 -0.44 -1.61
C GLY A 285 1.96 0.21 -2.27
N CYS A 286 2.48 -0.41 -3.32
CA CYS A 286 3.71 0.05 -3.97
C CYS A 286 3.47 1.06 -5.10
N HIS A 287 2.23 1.27 -5.53
CA HIS A 287 1.83 2.10 -6.68
C HIS A 287 1.69 3.60 -6.38
N LYS A 288 2.08 4.05 -5.19
CA LYS A 288 2.03 5.45 -4.76
C LYS A 288 3.43 6.06 -4.72
N TRP A 289 3.96 6.35 -3.55
CA TRP A 289 5.23 7.03 -3.36
C TRP A 289 6.46 6.24 -3.81
N LEU A 290 6.38 4.90 -3.85
CA LEU A 290 7.44 4.04 -4.38
C LEU A 290 7.48 4.03 -5.92
N PHE A 291 6.45 4.54 -6.62
CA PHE A 291 6.29 4.52 -8.08
C PHE A 291 6.27 3.10 -8.69
N GLY A 292 5.95 2.10 -7.88
CA GLY A 292 5.82 0.71 -8.31
C GLY A 292 4.61 0.48 -9.22
N PRO A 293 4.55 -0.67 -9.88
CA PRO A 293 3.43 -1.01 -10.75
C PRO A 293 2.08 -1.01 -10.03
N ARG A 294 1.04 -0.62 -10.74
CA ARG A 294 -0.35 -0.74 -10.28
C ARG A 294 -0.67 -2.21 -10.04
N GLY A 295 -1.45 -2.50 -9.02
CA GLY A 295 -1.75 -3.88 -8.63
C GLY A 295 -0.62 -4.56 -7.85
N THR A 296 0.24 -3.78 -7.17
CA THR A 296 1.31 -4.29 -6.31
C THR A 296 1.26 -3.70 -4.91
N GLY A 297 1.63 -4.51 -3.95
CA GLY A 297 1.73 -4.17 -2.52
C GLY A 297 2.44 -5.27 -1.76
N LEU A 298 2.65 -5.06 -0.49
CA LEU A 298 3.30 -6.02 0.39
C LEU A 298 2.72 -5.99 1.82
N VAL A 299 2.93 -7.09 2.53
CA VAL A 299 2.86 -7.19 3.98
C VAL A 299 4.19 -7.71 4.47
N TRP A 300 4.86 -6.96 5.33
CA TRP A 300 5.98 -7.45 6.11
C TRP A 300 5.50 -7.74 7.52
N GLY A 301 6.01 -8.82 8.12
CA GLY A 301 5.74 -9.14 9.52
C GLY A 301 6.99 -9.64 10.23
N ARG A 302 7.13 -9.28 11.49
CA ARG A 302 8.19 -9.81 12.35
C ARG A 302 8.02 -11.33 12.48
N PRO A 303 9.11 -12.15 12.48
CA PRO A 303 9.01 -13.61 12.55
C PRO A 303 8.11 -14.11 13.70
N GLU A 304 8.20 -13.48 14.88
CA GLU A 304 7.39 -13.84 16.04
C GLU A 304 5.90 -13.48 15.84
N ALA A 305 5.62 -12.39 15.14
CA ALA A 305 4.26 -11.95 14.86
C ALA A 305 3.56 -12.82 13.81
N TRP A 306 4.32 -13.39 12.88
CA TRP A 306 3.82 -14.37 11.93
C TRP A 306 3.41 -15.69 12.57
N LYS A 307 3.93 -16.03 13.76
CA LYS A 307 3.52 -17.22 14.50
C LYS A 307 2.05 -17.10 14.90
N GLY A 308 1.23 -18.05 14.48
CA GLY A 308 -0.21 -18.04 14.73
C GLY A 308 -1.04 -17.20 13.74
N HIS A 309 -0.40 -16.47 12.79
CA HIS A 309 -1.11 -15.86 11.69
C HIS A 309 -1.56 -16.92 10.68
N ALA A 310 -2.86 -16.98 10.41
CA ALA A 310 -3.45 -17.91 9.45
C ALA A 310 -3.46 -17.30 8.04
N GLY A 311 -3.09 -18.08 7.04
CA GLY A 311 -3.32 -17.70 5.64
C GLY A 311 -4.81 -17.70 5.31
N LEU A 312 -5.27 -16.71 4.52
CA LEU A 312 -6.67 -16.63 4.09
C LEU A 312 -6.89 -17.11 2.66
N ILE A 313 -5.90 -16.91 1.82
CA ILE A 313 -5.93 -17.28 0.39
C ILE A 313 -4.78 -18.25 0.17
N PRO A 314 -5.04 -19.43 -0.44
CA PRO A 314 -3.98 -20.38 -0.73
C PRO A 314 -2.88 -19.74 -1.58
N THR A 315 -1.64 -20.04 -1.24
CA THR A 315 -0.50 -19.66 -2.09
C THR A 315 -0.35 -20.62 -3.27
N PHE A 316 0.25 -20.14 -4.37
CA PHE A 316 0.66 -20.97 -5.49
C PHE A 316 2.17 -21.27 -5.46
N ASP A 317 2.81 -21.15 -4.30
CA ASP A 317 4.19 -21.56 -4.13
C ASP A 317 4.35 -23.07 -4.40
N TRP A 318 5.40 -23.43 -5.15
CA TRP A 318 5.61 -24.82 -5.56
C TRP A 318 5.86 -25.78 -4.37
N ALA A 319 6.44 -25.30 -3.29
CA ALA A 319 6.61 -26.10 -2.08
C ALA A 319 5.27 -26.39 -1.39
N ALA A 320 4.29 -25.45 -1.47
CA ALA A 320 2.92 -25.72 -1.00
C ALA A 320 2.23 -26.82 -1.81
N TYR A 321 2.36 -26.79 -3.14
CA TYR A 321 1.83 -27.85 -4.00
C TYR A 321 2.46 -29.22 -3.69
N LYS A 322 3.79 -29.27 -3.49
CA LYS A 322 4.47 -30.50 -3.11
C LYS A 322 3.99 -31.04 -1.76
N ALA A 323 3.79 -30.20 -0.76
CA ALA A 323 3.24 -30.61 0.53
C ALA A 323 1.82 -31.18 0.35
N TRP A 324 0.94 -30.44 -0.35
CA TRP A 324 -0.42 -30.88 -0.64
C TRP A 324 -0.47 -32.24 -1.38
N MET A 325 0.38 -32.45 -2.39
CA MET A 325 0.46 -33.72 -3.12
C MET A 325 0.87 -34.90 -2.21
N ARG A 326 1.55 -34.65 -1.09
CA ARG A 326 1.89 -35.66 -0.08
C ARG A 326 0.85 -35.77 1.05
N GLY A 327 -0.26 -35.00 0.96
CA GLY A 327 -1.24 -34.93 2.05
C GLY A 327 -0.76 -34.18 3.29
N GLU A 328 0.27 -33.35 3.16
CA GLU A 328 0.86 -32.54 4.23
C GLU A 328 0.35 -31.09 4.17
N PRO A 329 0.16 -30.40 5.30
CA PRO A 329 -0.14 -28.98 5.31
C PRO A 329 1.09 -28.16 4.83
N PRO A 330 0.89 -26.99 4.21
CA PRO A 330 2.00 -26.15 3.70
C PRO A 330 2.68 -25.31 4.80
N ASP A 331 2.59 -25.73 6.07
CA ASP A 331 3.03 -24.95 7.23
C ASP A 331 4.56 -24.80 7.32
N ALA A 332 5.31 -25.64 6.62
CA ALA A 332 6.77 -25.54 6.53
C ALA A 332 7.25 -24.40 5.63
N LEU A 333 6.38 -23.74 4.85
CA LEU A 333 6.76 -22.58 4.06
C LEU A 333 7.06 -21.38 4.96
N PRO A 334 8.03 -20.51 4.53
CA PRO A 334 8.20 -19.21 5.15
C PRO A 334 6.88 -18.41 5.14
N PRO A 335 6.62 -17.57 6.16
CA PRO A 335 5.34 -16.92 6.32
C PRO A 335 4.99 -15.95 5.18
N GLY A 336 5.96 -15.23 4.63
CA GLY A 336 5.75 -14.33 3.50
C GLY A 336 5.23 -15.05 2.25
N PRO A 337 5.96 -16.03 1.68
CA PRO A 337 5.47 -16.87 0.59
C PRO A 337 4.12 -17.53 0.89
N ARG A 338 3.94 -18.09 2.10
CA ARG A 338 2.71 -18.76 2.50
C ARG A 338 1.49 -17.83 2.51
N THR A 339 1.68 -16.56 2.90
CA THR A 339 0.60 -15.56 2.99
C THR A 339 0.38 -14.82 1.67
N SER A 340 1.30 -14.93 0.70
CA SER A 340 1.14 -14.34 -0.62
C SER A 340 0.00 -15.04 -1.37
N PRO A 341 -1.09 -14.34 -1.79
CA PRO A 341 -2.17 -14.95 -2.53
C PRO A 341 -1.70 -15.58 -3.83
N GLY A 342 -2.08 -16.83 -4.03
CA GLY A 342 -1.89 -17.54 -5.28
C GLY A 342 -2.88 -17.13 -6.35
N GLY A 343 -2.84 -17.82 -7.49
CA GLY A 343 -3.67 -17.56 -8.66
C GLY A 343 -2.96 -16.73 -9.71
N PHE A 344 -3.59 -16.62 -10.87
CA PHE A 344 -3.08 -15.83 -11.98
C PHE A 344 -3.36 -14.34 -11.75
N HIS A 345 -2.38 -13.50 -11.97
CA HIS A 345 -2.42 -12.05 -11.82
C HIS A 345 -1.53 -11.42 -12.90
N SER A 346 -1.44 -10.10 -12.95
CA SER A 346 -0.52 -9.39 -13.86
C SER A 346 0.93 -9.65 -13.45
N PHE A 347 1.50 -10.76 -13.90
CA PHE A 347 2.87 -11.17 -13.58
C PHE A 347 3.89 -10.10 -13.96
N GLU A 348 3.74 -9.49 -15.14
CA GLU A 348 4.58 -8.40 -15.63
C GLU A 348 4.65 -7.21 -14.68
N HIS A 349 3.54 -6.89 -14.01
CA HIS A 349 3.50 -5.83 -13.00
C HIS A 349 4.19 -6.28 -11.70
N ARG A 350 3.87 -7.49 -11.21
CA ARG A 350 4.45 -8.00 -9.98
C ARG A 350 5.96 -8.15 -10.09
N TRP A 351 6.46 -8.71 -11.21
CA TRP A 351 7.88 -8.92 -11.41
C TRP A 351 8.66 -7.62 -11.63
N ALA A 352 8.06 -6.61 -12.28
CA ALA A 352 8.66 -5.29 -12.44
C ALA A 352 8.74 -4.48 -11.14
N LEU A 353 8.15 -4.93 -10.04
CA LEU A 353 8.20 -4.22 -8.76
C LEU A 353 9.64 -4.13 -8.20
N ALA A 354 10.50 -5.09 -8.48
CA ALA A 354 11.91 -5.05 -8.08
C ALA A 354 12.62 -3.79 -8.60
N GLU A 355 12.28 -3.35 -9.83
CA GLU A 355 12.85 -2.14 -10.43
C GLU A 355 12.44 -0.84 -9.71
N ALA A 356 11.25 -0.82 -9.10
CA ALA A 356 10.82 0.34 -8.31
C ALA A 356 11.64 0.49 -7.02
N PHE A 357 11.92 -0.61 -6.33
CA PHE A 357 12.82 -0.62 -5.18
C PHE A 357 14.23 -0.17 -5.57
N ALA A 358 14.78 -0.76 -6.64
CA ALA A 358 16.10 -0.40 -7.15
C ALA A 358 16.17 1.09 -7.55
N PHE A 359 15.15 1.63 -8.20
CA PHE A 359 15.07 3.03 -8.57
C PHE A 359 15.12 3.95 -7.33
N HIS A 360 14.32 3.67 -6.31
CA HIS A 360 14.34 4.43 -5.04
C HIS A 360 15.67 4.33 -4.32
N GLN A 361 16.27 3.13 -4.23
CA GLN A 361 17.58 2.93 -3.60
C GLN A 361 18.69 3.69 -4.33
N ARG A 362 18.63 3.76 -5.66
CA ARG A 362 19.58 4.53 -6.47
C ARG A 362 19.47 6.04 -6.25
N ILE A 363 18.27 6.58 -6.01
CA ILE A 363 18.10 7.97 -5.59
C ILE A 363 18.64 8.16 -4.17
N GLY A 364 18.44 7.16 -3.31
CA GLY A 364 18.75 7.16 -1.88
C GLY A 364 17.53 7.54 -1.04
N LYS A 365 17.11 6.67 -0.11
CA LYS A 365 15.92 6.88 0.74
C LYS A 365 15.98 8.19 1.51
N ALA A 366 17.11 8.49 2.14
CA ALA A 366 17.32 9.74 2.88
C ALA A 366 17.14 10.98 1.99
N ARG A 367 17.65 10.94 0.76
CA ARG A 367 17.51 12.02 -0.21
C ARG A 367 16.07 12.17 -0.68
N VAL A 368 15.35 11.07 -0.89
CA VAL A 368 13.91 11.08 -1.18
C VAL A 368 13.13 11.74 -0.05
N ALA A 369 13.35 11.30 1.20
CA ALA A 369 12.69 11.85 2.38
C ALA A 369 12.96 13.35 2.52
N ALA A 370 14.24 13.76 2.44
CA ALA A 370 14.62 15.17 2.54
C ALA A 370 13.90 16.04 1.50
N ARG A 371 13.81 15.55 0.22
CA ARG A 371 13.14 16.29 -0.84
C ARG A 371 11.65 16.43 -0.61
N ILE A 372 10.98 15.38 -0.18
CA ILE A 372 9.52 15.41 0.07
C ILE A 372 9.23 16.34 1.25
N HIS A 373 10.01 16.27 2.32
CA HIS A 373 9.86 17.17 3.47
C HIS A 373 10.15 18.63 3.12
N GLU A 374 11.17 18.91 2.30
CA GLU A 374 11.45 20.25 1.78
C GLU A 374 10.25 20.84 1.04
N LEU A 375 9.70 20.10 0.06
CA LEU A 375 8.60 20.57 -0.77
C LEU A 375 7.29 20.68 0.02
N ALA A 376 7.01 19.74 0.92
CA ALA A 376 5.84 19.81 1.79
C ALA A 376 5.95 20.99 2.78
N GLY A 377 7.13 21.21 3.35
CA GLY A 377 7.42 22.36 4.21
C GLY A 377 7.17 23.69 3.47
N ARG A 378 7.74 23.84 2.26
CA ARG A 378 7.52 25.01 1.40
C ARG A 378 6.04 25.23 1.10
N CYS A 379 5.30 24.16 0.80
CA CYS A 379 3.85 24.23 0.59
C CYS A 379 3.11 24.71 1.84
N MET A 380 3.40 24.15 3.01
CA MET A 380 2.77 24.53 4.27
C MET A 380 3.06 25.97 4.64
N ASP A 381 4.32 26.44 4.49
CA ASP A 381 4.71 27.83 4.78
C ASP A 381 3.97 28.81 3.88
N GLY A 382 3.93 28.52 2.58
CA GLY A 382 3.21 29.36 1.63
C GLY A 382 1.71 29.42 1.89
N LEU A 383 1.06 28.28 2.17
CA LEU A 383 -0.37 28.23 2.50
C LEU A 383 -0.70 28.94 3.81
N SER A 384 0.15 28.79 4.84
CA SER A 384 -0.03 29.42 6.15
C SER A 384 0.09 30.97 6.09
N GLY A 385 0.75 31.50 5.08
CA GLY A 385 0.84 32.95 4.82
C GLY A 385 -0.45 33.56 4.23
N ILE A 386 -1.47 32.77 3.90
CA ILE A 386 -2.74 33.23 3.30
C ILE A 386 -3.80 33.33 4.39
N ALA A 387 -4.27 34.53 4.72
CA ALA A 387 -5.14 34.79 5.87
C ALA A 387 -6.45 33.97 5.88
N SER A 388 -7.00 33.62 4.71
CA SER A 388 -8.24 32.83 4.58
C SER A 388 -7.98 31.33 4.37
N VAL A 389 -6.73 30.86 4.56
CA VAL A 389 -6.36 29.44 4.47
C VAL A 389 -5.98 28.94 5.86
N LYS A 390 -6.51 27.78 6.23
CA LYS A 390 -6.11 27.06 7.44
C LYS A 390 -5.46 25.73 7.06
N VAL A 391 -4.20 25.55 7.45
CA VAL A 391 -3.46 24.31 7.28
C VAL A 391 -3.75 23.39 8.46
N HIS A 392 -4.15 22.15 8.19
CA HIS A 392 -4.45 21.13 9.20
C HIS A 392 -3.26 20.20 9.49
N THR A 393 -2.35 20.05 8.54
CA THR A 393 -1.16 19.22 8.71
C THR A 393 -0.17 19.90 9.68
N PRO A 394 0.41 19.17 10.66
CA PRO A 394 1.41 19.71 11.55
C PRO A 394 2.63 20.23 10.79
N ARG A 395 3.18 21.38 11.22
CA ARG A 395 4.37 21.95 10.57
C ARG A 395 5.66 21.15 10.85
N SER A 396 5.71 20.44 11.99
CA SER A 396 6.87 19.62 12.34
C SER A 396 7.05 18.44 11.38
N SER A 397 8.26 18.26 10.87
CA SER A 397 8.64 17.11 10.03
C SER A 397 8.64 15.78 10.81
N THR A 398 8.64 15.80 12.15
CA THR A 398 8.46 14.58 12.95
C THR A 398 7.00 14.12 12.96
N LEU A 399 6.06 15.03 12.73
CA LEU A 399 4.61 14.78 12.75
C LEU A 399 3.92 14.99 11.39
N SER A 400 4.67 15.23 10.33
CA SER A 400 4.16 15.35 8.96
C SER A 400 5.07 14.63 7.96
N ALA A 401 4.55 14.43 6.76
CA ALA A 401 5.27 13.84 5.62
C ALA A 401 4.90 14.60 4.33
N GLY A 402 4.63 13.90 3.22
CA GLY A 402 4.34 14.53 1.92
C GLY A 402 2.89 15.00 1.71
N ILE A 403 1.98 14.84 2.69
CA ILE A 403 0.56 15.22 2.55
C ILE A 403 0.30 16.52 3.28
N VAL A 404 -0.19 17.53 2.56
CA VAL A 404 -0.59 18.84 3.13
C VAL A 404 -2.09 19.02 2.97
N CYS A 405 -2.83 18.96 4.09
CA CYS A 405 -4.28 19.16 4.16
C CYS A 405 -4.59 20.58 4.59
N PHE A 406 -5.52 21.23 3.90
CA PHE A 406 -5.90 22.61 4.19
C PHE A 406 -7.37 22.89 3.81
N GLU A 407 -7.91 23.97 4.32
CA GLU A 407 -9.19 24.52 3.93
C GLU A 407 -9.05 26.00 3.52
N VAL A 408 -9.90 26.45 2.60
CA VAL A 408 -10.00 27.85 2.19
C VAL A 408 -11.36 28.35 2.68
N ALA A 409 -11.38 29.46 3.39
CA ALA A 409 -12.63 30.02 3.93
C ALA A 409 -13.69 30.20 2.82
N ARG A 410 -14.94 29.83 3.10
CA ARG A 410 -16.09 29.89 2.21
C ARG A 410 -16.07 29.00 0.97
N LEU A 411 -15.03 28.16 0.78
CA LEU A 411 -14.97 27.19 -0.30
C LEU A 411 -15.04 25.77 0.26
N SER A 412 -15.77 24.89 -0.39
CA SER A 412 -15.68 23.46 -0.12
C SER A 412 -14.36 22.89 -0.64
N ALA A 413 -13.94 21.72 -0.14
CA ALA A 413 -12.76 21.03 -0.63
C ALA A 413 -12.88 20.70 -2.13
N ASP A 414 -14.07 20.29 -2.58
CA ASP A 414 -14.37 20.02 -4.00
C ASP A 414 -14.24 21.30 -4.85
N ASP A 415 -14.79 22.45 -4.40
CA ASP A 415 -14.63 23.72 -5.10
C ASP A 415 -13.16 24.11 -5.27
N VAL A 416 -12.36 23.94 -4.21
CA VAL A 416 -10.91 24.24 -4.26
C VAL A 416 -10.22 23.35 -5.30
N VAL A 417 -10.47 22.05 -5.27
CA VAL A 417 -9.86 21.09 -6.19
C VAL A 417 -10.26 21.38 -7.66
N ASN A 418 -11.53 21.63 -7.92
CA ASN A 418 -12.05 21.93 -9.25
C ASN A 418 -11.46 23.23 -9.82
N ARG A 419 -11.42 24.30 -9.03
CA ARG A 419 -10.85 25.60 -9.45
C ARG A 419 -9.32 25.53 -9.60
N LEU A 420 -8.60 24.69 -8.85
CA LEU A 420 -7.18 24.41 -9.07
C LEU A 420 -6.96 23.67 -10.40
N ARG A 421 -7.85 22.70 -10.72
CA ARG A 421 -7.79 21.97 -11.98
C ARG A 421 -7.96 22.89 -13.20
N GLU A 422 -8.86 23.88 -13.13
CA GLU A 422 -9.01 24.93 -14.16
C GLU A 422 -7.70 25.70 -14.39
N ARG A 423 -6.86 25.83 -13.36
CA ARG A 423 -5.52 26.43 -13.40
C ARG A 423 -4.39 25.45 -13.70
N LYS A 424 -4.74 24.26 -14.23
CA LYS A 424 -3.79 23.21 -14.59
C LYS A 424 -3.01 22.65 -13.37
N ILE A 425 -3.63 22.64 -12.19
CA ILE A 425 -3.08 22.05 -10.96
C ILE A 425 -3.97 20.89 -10.52
N ILE A 426 -3.41 19.69 -10.48
CA ILE A 426 -4.11 18.48 -10.02
C ILE A 426 -3.92 18.35 -8.51
N ALA A 427 -4.94 18.70 -7.77
CA ALA A 427 -5.06 18.51 -6.32
C ALA A 427 -6.00 17.34 -6.00
N SER A 428 -6.22 17.04 -4.74
CA SER A 428 -7.22 16.05 -4.29
C SER A 428 -7.94 16.55 -3.04
N GLU A 429 -9.12 16.01 -2.79
CA GLU A 429 -9.83 16.15 -1.52
C GLU A 429 -9.71 14.89 -0.66
N THR A 430 -9.98 15.01 0.63
CA THR A 430 -9.95 13.86 1.54
C THR A 430 -11.31 13.14 1.52
N PRO A 431 -11.36 11.80 1.35
CA PRO A 431 -12.60 11.04 1.27
C PRO A 431 -13.15 10.68 2.67
N TYR A 432 -13.28 11.67 3.57
CA TYR A 432 -13.72 11.49 4.94
C TYR A 432 -14.95 12.35 5.22
N ALA A 433 -15.62 12.10 6.36
CA ALA A 433 -16.81 12.86 6.74
C ALA A 433 -16.51 14.37 6.86
N THR A 434 -15.35 14.72 7.40
CA THR A 434 -14.77 16.07 7.26
C THR A 434 -13.76 16.02 6.13
N SER A 435 -14.03 16.76 5.05
CA SER A 435 -13.19 16.78 3.86
C SER A 435 -12.34 18.05 3.81
N TYR A 436 -11.07 17.89 3.46
CA TYR A 436 -10.10 18.95 3.24
C TYR A 436 -9.52 18.86 1.83
N ALA A 437 -9.15 19.99 1.25
CA ALA A 437 -8.30 20.00 0.07
C ALA A 437 -6.88 19.53 0.45
N ARG A 438 -6.21 18.84 -0.49
CA ARG A 438 -4.83 18.34 -0.29
C ARG A 438 -3.95 18.73 -1.47
N LEU A 439 -2.74 19.18 -1.13
CA LEU A 439 -1.61 19.20 -2.04
C LEU A 439 -0.57 18.18 -1.53
N THR A 440 -0.03 17.38 -2.44
CA THR A 440 0.94 16.33 -2.10
C THR A 440 2.17 16.45 -2.98
N PRO A 441 3.00 17.49 -2.75
CA PRO A 441 4.23 17.66 -3.49
C PRO A 441 5.20 16.49 -3.24
N GLY A 442 5.85 16.04 -4.29
CA GLY A 442 6.76 14.90 -4.24
C GLY A 442 7.90 15.01 -5.23
N LEU A 443 8.63 13.92 -5.49
CA LEU A 443 9.83 13.91 -6.33
C LEU A 443 9.60 14.45 -7.75
N LEU A 444 8.37 14.42 -8.23
CA LEU A 444 8.00 14.87 -9.59
C LEU A 444 7.68 16.35 -9.66
N ASN A 445 7.79 17.07 -8.54
CA ASN A 445 7.57 18.51 -8.47
C ASN A 445 8.87 19.29 -8.31
N SER A 446 8.89 20.51 -8.88
CA SER A 446 9.92 21.48 -8.56
C SER A 446 9.43 22.46 -7.48
N PRO A 447 10.35 23.21 -6.80
CA PRO A 447 9.98 24.27 -5.88
C PRO A 447 9.06 25.33 -6.51
N GLU A 448 9.30 25.68 -7.79
CA GLU A 448 8.52 26.66 -8.54
C GLU A 448 7.11 26.15 -8.82
N GLU A 449 6.93 24.85 -9.04
CA GLU A 449 5.60 24.22 -9.16
C GLU A 449 4.81 24.30 -7.86
N VAL A 450 5.49 24.13 -6.71
CA VAL A 450 4.88 24.30 -5.38
C VAL A 450 4.46 25.76 -5.18
N ASP A 451 5.32 26.72 -5.51
CA ASP A 451 5.00 28.15 -5.39
C ASP A 451 3.81 28.55 -6.26
N ARG A 452 3.76 28.03 -7.50
CA ARG A 452 2.63 28.27 -8.42
C ARG A 452 1.34 27.68 -7.85
N ALA A 453 1.39 26.50 -7.21
CA ALA A 453 0.22 25.90 -6.59
C ALA A 453 -0.27 26.73 -5.41
N VAL A 454 0.63 27.22 -4.57
CA VAL A 454 0.34 28.12 -3.43
C VAL A 454 -0.26 29.44 -3.94
N ALA A 455 0.35 30.06 -4.96
CA ALA A 455 -0.16 31.30 -5.57
C ALA A 455 -1.56 31.14 -6.15
N ALA A 456 -1.85 29.96 -6.76
CA ALA A 456 -3.18 29.65 -7.25
C ALA A 456 -4.20 29.57 -6.10
N VAL A 457 -3.87 28.92 -4.96
CA VAL A 457 -4.71 28.91 -3.75
C VAL A 457 -4.92 30.32 -3.23
N ALA A 458 -3.87 31.15 -3.18
CA ALA A 458 -4.00 32.55 -2.73
C ALA A 458 -4.95 33.38 -3.63
N SER A 459 -4.95 33.12 -4.94
CA SER A 459 -5.88 33.73 -5.89
C SER A 459 -7.34 33.30 -5.65
N LEU A 460 -7.57 32.01 -5.32
CA LEU A 460 -8.91 31.53 -4.97
C LEU A 460 -9.42 32.19 -3.69
N ALA A 461 -8.56 32.32 -2.68
CA ALA A 461 -8.84 32.90 -1.40
C ALA A 461 -9.20 34.40 -1.44
N LYS A 462 -8.77 35.14 -2.47
CA LYS A 462 -9.11 36.56 -2.70
C LYS A 462 -10.43 36.76 -3.43
N GLY A 463 -10.86 35.78 -4.21
CA GLY A 463 -12.08 35.83 -5.01
C GLY A 463 -13.29 35.14 -4.37
N SER A 464 -13.16 34.69 -3.14
CA SER A 464 -14.21 34.04 -2.33
C SER A 464 -14.81 35.03 -1.25
#